data_81db21184290adb2f4bc6393739b90b8
#
_entry.id   81db21184290adb2f4bc6393739b90b8
#
_cell.length_a   1.000
_cell.length_b   1.000
_cell.length_c   1.000
_cell.angle_alpha   90.00
_cell.angle_beta   90.00
_cell.angle_gamma   90.00
#
_symmetry.space_group_name_H-M   'P 1'
#
loop_
_entity.id
_entity.type
_entity.pdbx_description
1 polymer ?
#
loop_
_entity_poly.entity_id
_entity_poly.type
_entity_poly.pdbx_seq_one_letter_code
_entity_poly.pdbx_strand_id
1 'polypeptide(L)'
;MFINLEQNTPEWLEYRRTKFNASEAGDVMGVGFNKPYVLAQIKKGQKAVFENQAMKNGKNYEPDLRVWLNKTMHYDFIPVVMQSDDDPRFSASLDGLDIMADTICEIKFSDAEYKQVKECGVPSEKYYYQVQHQLYVSEAKKCIFAVGHLNDDFELEAVTCEILPNKKAINELKNAWNAFEAQYLQDDEANNEWLELASELSELNAQKSELEAKIAELKAKAIEKADGREQAHFGLSVYKINRKAQPDYKGYCEHMGYDVPSEFIRPESSSWAVRV
;
A
#
# COMPACT_ATOMS: atom_id res chain seq x y z
N MET A 1 -8.80 -19.51 16.52
CA MET A 1 -9.54 -19.15 17.77
C MET A 1 -10.25 -17.80 17.62
N PHE A 2 -11.51 -17.69 18.06
CA PHE A 2 -12.24 -16.42 18.06
C PHE A 2 -11.79 -15.50 19.21
N ILE A 3 -11.67 -14.21 18.91
CA ILE A 3 -11.35 -13.16 19.88
C ILE A 3 -12.59 -12.28 20.04
N ASN A 4 -13.10 -12.18 21.26
CA ASN A 4 -14.29 -11.38 21.57
C ASN A 4 -13.93 -9.89 21.66
N LEU A 5 -13.67 -9.26 20.51
CA LEU A 5 -13.42 -7.84 20.37
C LEU A 5 -14.26 -7.30 19.21
N GLU A 6 -14.87 -6.16 19.44
CA GLU A 6 -15.55 -5.39 18.39
C GLU A 6 -14.51 -4.58 17.59
N GLN A 7 -14.55 -4.67 16.27
CA GLN A 7 -13.65 -3.93 15.38
C GLN A 7 -13.86 -2.41 15.53
N ASN A 8 -12.78 -1.67 15.35
CA ASN A 8 -12.72 -0.21 15.45
C ASN A 8 -12.90 0.36 16.88
N THR A 9 -12.83 -0.46 17.92
CA THR A 9 -12.78 -0.03 19.32
C THR A 9 -11.35 0.25 19.80
N PRO A 10 -11.13 1.03 20.87
CA PRO A 10 -9.79 1.22 21.45
C PRO A 10 -9.12 -0.09 21.87
N GLU A 11 -9.89 -1.03 22.42
CA GLU A 11 -9.41 -2.35 22.86
C GLU A 11 -8.92 -3.19 21.67
N TRP A 12 -9.65 -3.14 20.54
CA TRP A 12 -9.25 -3.79 19.31
C TRP A 12 -7.98 -3.15 18.71
N LEU A 13 -7.83 -1.83 18.78
CA LEU A 13 -6.62 -1.14 18.31
C LEU A 13 -5.41 -1.54 19.14
N GLU A 14 -5.54 -1.62 20.47
CA GLU A 14 -4.45 -2.05 21.35
C GLU A 14 -4.08 -3.53 21.12
N TYR A 15 -5.07 -4.41 20.97
CA TYR A 15 -4.84 -5.80 20.62
C TYR A 15 -4.04 -5.92 19.31
N ARG A 16 -4.44 -5.20 18.28
CA ARG A 16 -3.77 -5.22 16.97
C ARG A 16 -2.32 -4.75 17.03
N ARG A 17 -2.00 -3.82 17.92
CA ARG A 17 -0.65 -3.27 18.06
C ARG A 17 0.38 -4.35 18.37
N THR A 18 -0.01 -5.37 19.12
CA THR A 18 0.86 -6.48 19.56
C THR A 18 0.83 -7.70 18.62
N LYS A 19 0.05 -7.66 17.55
CA LYS A 19 -0.17 -8.81 16.66
C LYS A 19 0.38 -8.57 15.24
N PHE A 20 0.63 -9.65 14.53
CA PHE A 20 0.84 -9.68 13.10
C PHE A 20 -0.54 -9.67 12.43
N ASN A 21 -0.98 -8.53 11.93
CA ASN A 21 -2.34 -8.37 11.43
C ASN A 21 -2.41 -8.62 9.92
N ALA A 22 -3.47 -9.27 9.47
CA ALA A 22 -3.67 -9.57 8.06
C ALA A 22 -3.64 -8.32 7.15
N SER A 23 -4.22 -7.20 7.60
CA SER A 23 -4.21 -5.94 6.84
C SER A 23 -2.83 -5.31 6.65
N GLU A 24 -1.82 -5.75 7.41
CA GLU A 24 -0.43 -5.29 7.35
C GLU A 24 0.45 -6.25 6.53
N ALA A 25 -0.10 -7.36 6.04
CA ALA A 25 0.63 -8.38 5.31
C ALA A 25 1.33 -7.82 4.06
N GLY A 26 0.66 -6.95 3.31
CA GLY A 26 1.24 -6.28 2.15
C GLY A 26 2.44 -5.41 2.50
N ASP A 27 2.39 -4.69 3.63
CA ASP A 27 3.48 -3.83 4.10
C ASP A 27 4.72 -4.66 4.45
N VAL A 28 4.54 -5.77 5.16
CA VAL A 28 5.62 -6.70 5.53
C VAL A 28 6.24 -7.37 4.29
N MET A 29 5.42 -7.70 3.30
CA MET A 29 5.88 -8.26 2.02
C MET A 29 6.50 -7.22 1.09
N GLY A 30 6.49 -5.93 1.45
CA GLY A 30 7.06 -4.83 0.66
C GLY A 30 6.22 -4.38 -0.54
N VAL A 31 4.99 -4.89 -0.67
CA VAL A 31 4.03 -4.59 -1.75
C VAL A 31 2.83 -3.76 -1.26
N GLY A 32 2.78 -3.41 0.03
CA GLY A 32 1.70 -2.67 0.67
C GLY A 32 1.81 -1.15 0.52
N PHE A 33 0.99 -0.45 1.29
CA PHE A 33 0.95 1.01 1.29
C PHE A 33 2.13 1.64 2.03
N ASN A 34 2.62 0.97 3.07
CA ASN A 34 3.75 1.42 3.86
C ASN A 34 4.98 0.55 3.60
N LYS A 35 6.15 1.13 3.78
CA LYS A 35 7.40 0.37 3.86
C LYS A 35 7.47 -0.36 5.20
N PRO A 36 8.18 -1.50 5.31
CA PRO A 36 8.28 -2.26 6.56
C PRO A 36 8.72 -1.43 7.77
N TYR A 37 9.67 -0.51 7.61
CA TYR A 37 10.12 0.35 8.71
C TYR A 37 9.01 1.31 9.20
N VAL A 38 8.12 1.79 8.31
CA VAL A 38 6.97 2.63 8.69
C VAL A 38 5.97 1.82 9.51
N LEU A 39 5.72 0.57 9.12
CA LEU A 39 4.89 -0.33 9.91
C LEU A 39 5.50 -0.59 11.30
N ALA A 40 6.82 -0.73 11.39
CA ALA A 40 7.50 -0.89 12.67
C ALA A 40 7.29 0.31 13.60
N GLN A 41 7.36 1.53 13.07
CA GLN A 41 7.08 2.75 13.84
C GLN A 41 5.64 2.80 14.35
N ILE A 42 4.68 2.39 13.51
CA ILE A 42 3.26 2.29 13.90
C ILE A 42 3.12 1.29 15.06
N LYS A 43 3.73 0.11 14.95
CA LYS A 43 3.67 -0.93 16.00
C LYS A 43 4.36 -0.52 17.30
N LYS A 44 5.46 0.23 17.22
CA LYS A 44 6.15 0.80 18.39
C LYS A 44 5.44 2.04 18.96
N GLY A 45 4.36 2.52 18.34
CA GLY A 45 3.63 3.71 18.78
C GLY A 45 4.36 5.03 18.49
N GLN A 46 5.40 4.99 17.68
CA GLN A 46 6.19 6.17 17.27
C GLN A 46 5.51 6.96 16.15
N LYS A 47 4.59 6.34 15.42
CA LYS A 47 3.84 6.98 14.34
C LYS A 47 2.35 6.68 14.44
N ALA A 48 1.54 7.74 14.34
CA ALA A 48 0.08 7.60 14.28
C ALA A 48 -0.39 7.29 12.86
N VAL A 49 -1.44 6.48 12.75
CA VAL A 49 -2.16 6.26 11.49
C VAL A 49 -3.31 7.25 11.42
N PHE A 50 -3.30 8.13 10.41
CA PHE A 50 -4.40 9.06 10.18
C PHE A 50 -5.36 8.48 9.14
N GLU A 51 -6.64 8.53 9.46
CA GLU A 51 -7.68 8.07 8.56
C GLU A 51 -7.81 9.02 7.37
N ASN A 52 -7.63 8.49 6.15
CA ASN A 52 -7.81 9.22 4.92
C ASN A 52 -9.21 9.00 4.32
N GLN A 53 -9.55 9.71 3.23
CA GLN A 53 -10.87 9.61 2.61
C GLN A 53 -11.18 8.21 2.07
N ALA A 54 -10.18 7.50 1.53
CA ALA A 54 -10.36 6.13 1.05
C ALA A 54 -10.74 5.16 2.19
N MET A 55 -10.11 5.31 3.37
CA MET A 55 -10.45 4.53 4.55
C MET A 55 -11.87 4.82 5.05
N LYS A 56 -12.28 6.11 5.03
CA LYS A 56 -13.66 6.50 5.39
C LYS A 56 -14.68 5.90 4.43
N ASN A 57 -14.42 5.98 3.14
CA ASN A 57 -15.28 5.38 2.12
C ASN A 57 -15.37 3.86 2.31
N GLY A 58 -14.25 3.18 2.56
CA GLY A 58 -14.22 1.75 2.85
C GLY A 58 -15.15 1.40 4.02
N LYS A 59 -15.02 2.08 5.16
CA LYS A 59 -15.88 1.86 6.33
C LYS A 59 -17.36 2.12 6.06
N ASN A 60 -17.68 3.12 5.24
CA ASN A 60 -19.05 3.48 4.94
C ASN A 60 -19.74 2.46 4.03
N TYR A 61 -19.04 1.93 3.02
CA TYR A 61 -19.64 1.03 2.03
C TYR A 61 -19.46 -0.47 2.34
N GLU A 62 -18.59 -0.84 3.26
CA GLU A 62 -18.35 -2.23 3.65
C GLU A 62 -19.63 -2.94 4.13
N PRO A 63 -20.48 -2.35 5.00
CA PRO A 63 -21.73 -3.00 5.43
C PRO A 63 -22.69 -3.27 4.28
N ASP A 64 -22.83 -2.32 3.35
CA ASP A 64 -23.74 -2.46 2.20
C ASP A 64 -23.22 -3.53 1.23
N LEU A 65 -21.90 -3.57 1.00
CA LEU A 65 -21.26 -4.61 0.19
C LEU A 65 -21.40 -5.99 0.83
N ARG A 66 -21.33 -6.11 2.15
CA ARG A 66 -21.53 -7.37 2.86
C ARG A 66 -22.97 -7.84 2.73
N VAL A 67 -23.96 -6.95 2.87
CA VAL A 67 -25.38 -7.28 2.65
C VAL A 67 -25.61 -7.72 1.20
N TRP A 68 -25.03 -7.00 0.24
CA TRP A 68 -25.07 -7.37 -1.18
C TRP A 68 -24.48 -8.77 -1.41
N LEU A 69 -23.30 -9.04 -0.85
CA LEU A 69 -22.57 -10.30 -1.00
C LEU A 69 -23.38 -11.48 -0.41
N ASN A 70 -23.89 -11.32 0.81
CA ASN A 70 -24.74 -12.32 1.47
C ASN A 70 -25.96 -12.64 0.64
N LYS A 71 -26.64 -11.61 0.12
CA LYS A 71 -27.86 -11.77 -0.67
C LYS A 71 -27.58 -12.39 -2.05
N THR A 72 -26.51 -11.98 -2.71
CA THR A 72 -26.21 -12.39 -4.09
C THR A 72 -25.61 -13.80 -4.15
N MET A 73 -24.77 -14.16 -3.19
CA MET A 73 -24.06 -15.43 -3.18
C MET A 73 -24.58 -16.44 -2.16
N HIS A 74 -25.66 -16.08 -1.44
CA HIS A 74 -26.31 -16.94 -0.44
C HIS A 74 -25.39 -17.39 0.71
N TYR A 75 -24.55 -16.46 1.20
CA TYR A 75 -23.74 -16.62 2.41
C TYR A 75 -24.38 -15.90 3.60
N ASP A 76 -23.89 -16.23 4.80
CA ASP A 76 -24.22 -15.53 6.06
C ASP A 76 -22.93 -14.99 6.71
N PHE A 77 -22.25 -14.09 5.99
CA PHE A 77 -21.02 -13.47 6.48
C PHE A 77 -21.29 -12.52 7.64
N ILE A 78 -20.63 -12.80 8.76
CA ILE A 78 -20.60 -11.94 9.95
C ILE A 78 -19.16 -11.50 10.25
N PRO A 79 -18.91 -10.23 10.61
CA PRO A 79 -17.57 -9.77 10.95
C PRO A 79 -17.09 -10.40 12.25
N VAL A 80 -15.81 -10.85 12.25
CA VAL A 80 -15.21 -11.48 13.42
C VAL A 80 -13.73 -11.11 13.53
N VAL A 81 -13.20 -11.20 14.75
CA VAL A 81 -11.75 -11.13 15.00
C VAL A 81 -11.25 -12.53 15.36
N MET A 82 -10.18 -12.95 14.71
CA MET A 82 -9.58 -14.26 14.92
C MET A 82 -8.07 -14.16 15.19
N GLN A 83 -7.58 -15.14 15.92
CA GLN A 83 -6.17 -15.40 16.16
C GLN A 83 -5.85 -16.81 15.70
N SER A 84 -4.67 -17.03 15.12
CA SER A 84 -4.24 -18.36 14.72
C SER A 84 -4.04 -19.26 15.94
N ASP A 85 -4.47 -20.51 15.82
CA ASP A 85 -4.24 -21.53 16.83
C ASP A 85 -2.81 -22.09 16.76
N ASP A 86 -2.17 -22.03 15.60
CA ASP A 86 -0.78 -22.47 15.36
C ASP A 86 0.25 -21.47 15.92
N ASP A 87 0.03 -20.16 15.66
CA ASP A 87 0.91 -19.09 16.13
C ASP A 87 0.09 -17.88 16.61
N PRO A 88 -0.01 -17.65 17.93
CA PRO A 88 -0.87 -16.63 18.50
C PRO A 88 -0.42 -15.19 18.19
N ARG A 89 0.73 -14.98 17.53
CA ARG A 89 1.14 -13.67 17.04
C ARG A 89 0.30 -13.23 15.84
N PHE A 90 -0.20 -14.19 15.03
CA PHE A 90 -0.99 -13.92 13.84
C PHE A 90 -2.45 -13.68 14.17
N SER A 91 -3.00 -12.59 13.68
CA SER A 91 -4.42 -12.25 13.84
C SER A 91 -5.03 -11.70 12.55
N ALA A 92 -6.34 -11.83 12.46
CA ALA A 92 -7.13 -11.31 11.37
C ALA A 92 -8.45 -10.72 11.89
N SER A 93 -8.77 -9.51 11.45
CA SER A 93 -10.14 -8.99 11.51
C SER A 93 -10.76 -9.29 10.14
N LEU A 94 -11.75 -10.14 10.12
CA LEU A 94 -12.41 -10.58 8.91
C LEU A 94 -13.65 -9.71 8.68
N ASP A 95 -13.85 -9.26 7.45
CA ASP A 95 -15.06 -8.53 7.08
C ASP A 95 -16.28 -9.46 7.07
N GLY A 96 -16.04 -10.77 6.94
CA GLY A 96 -17.06 -11.77 7.17
C GLY A 96 -16.51 -13.18 7.25
N LEU A 97 -17.16 -13.98 8.08
CA LEU A 97 -17.00 -15.44 8.15
C LEU A 97 -18.37 -16.08 8.08
N ASP A 98 -18.57 -17.01 7.15
CA ASP A 98 -19.68 -17.95 7.13
C ASP A 98 -19.15 -19.30 7.67
N ILE A 99 -19.47 -19.58 8.92
CA ILE A 99 -19.00 -20.78 9.62
C ILE A 99 -19.53 -22.06 8.95
N MET A 100 -20.74 -22.05 8.45
CA MET A 100 -21.36 -23.22 7.82
C MET A 100 -20.73 -23.57 6.47
N ALA A 101 -20.26 -22.54 5.76
CA ALA A 101 -19.62 -22.73 4.47
C ALA A 101 -18.08 -22.83 4.56
N ASP A 102 -17.48 -22.72 5.74
CA ASP A 102 -16.00 -22.61 5.91
C ASP A 102 -15.38 -21.57 4.99
N THR A 103 -16.04 -20.43 4.83
CA THR A 103 -15.69 -19.41 3.85
C THR A 103 -15.58 -18.07 4.54
N ILE A 104 -14.53 -17.31 4.21
CA ILE A 104 -14.39 -15.91 4.64
C ILE A 104 -14.66 -14.97 3.49
N CYS A 105 -14.95 -13.70 3.79
CA CYS A 105 -14.90 -12.64 2.80
C CYS A 105 -13.96 -11.52 3.24
N GLU A 106 -13.38 -10.88 2.24
CA GLU A 106 -12.66 -9.61 2.36
C GLU A 106 -13.30 -8.61 1.41
N ILE A 107 -13.62 -7.42 1.91
CA ILE A 107 -14.39 -6.41 1.19
C ILE A 107 -13.53 -5.16 1.01
N LYS A 108 -13.47 -4.66 -0.22
CA LYS A 108 -12.80 -3.40 -0.55
C LYS A 108 -13.73 -2.45 -1.28
N PHE A 109 -13.50 -1.16 -1.10
CA PHE A 109 -14.14 -0.11 -1.88
C PHE A 109 -13.05 0.70 -2.58
N SER A 110 -12.88 0.50 -3.90
CA SER A 110 -11.78 1.10 -4.67
C SER A 110 -11.98 0.93 -6.17
N ASP A 111 -11.96 2.02 -6.93
CA ASP A 111 -12.05 1.99 -8.40
C ASP A 111 -10.89 1.23 -9.05
N ALA A 112 -9.68 1.43 -8.53
CA ALA A 112 -8.48 0.77 -9.05
C ALA A 112 -8.54 -0.75 -8.83
N GLU A 113 -8.95 -1.17 -7.64
CA GLU A 113 -9.03 -2.60 -7.32
C GLU A 113 -10.23 -3.26 -8.01
N TYR A 114 -11.34 -2.52 -8.19
CA TYR A 114 -12.49 -2.99 -8.97
C TYR A 114 -12.07 -3.32 -10.41
N LYS A 115 -11.32 -2.41 -11.06
CA LYS A 115 -10.79 -2.65 -12.41
C LYS A 115 -9.84 -3.85 -12.44
N GLN A 116 -8.93 -3.93 -11.47
CA GLN A 116 -7.99 -5.05 -11.34
C GLN A 116 -8.71 -6.40 -11.28
N VAL A 117 -9.69 -6.54 -10.40
CA VAL A 117 -10.44 -7.80 -10.26
C VAL A 117 -11.31 -8.07 -11.47
N LYS A 118 -11.96 -7.05 -12.04
CA LYS A 118 -12.81 -7.17 -13.23
C LYS A 118 -12.02 -7.63 -14.47
N GLU A 119 -10.80 -7.15 -14.65
CA GLU A 119 -9.97 -7.43 -15.81
C GLU A 119 -9.12 -8.70 -15.65
N CYS A 120 -8.57 -8.92 -14.45
CA CYS A 120 -7.60 -9.99 -14.20
C CYS A 120 -8.19 -11.19 -13.44
N GLY A 121 -9.35 -11.05 -12.81
CA GLY A 121 -9.97 -12.10 -11.98
C GLY A 121 -9.26 -12.38 -10.66
N VAL A 122 -8.27 -11.54 -10.29
CA VAL A 122 -7.49 -11.68 -9.05
C VAL A 122 -7.21 -10.31 -8.45
N PRO A 123 -7.08 -10.19 -7.11
CA PRO A 123 -6.72 -8.94 -6.46
C PRO A 123 -5.27 -8.53 -6.76
N SER A 124 -4.96 -7.27 -6.50
CA SER A 124 -3.57 -6.82 -6.46
C SER A 124 -2.77 -7.56 -5.38
N GLU A 125 -1.46 -7.63 -5.55
CA GLU A 125 -0.56 -8.44 -4.73
C GLU A 125 -0.66 -8.11 -3.23
N LYS A 126 -0.81 -6.83 -2.86
CA LYS A 126 -0.99 -6.39 -1.46
C LYS A 126 -2.21 -7.02 -0.80
N TYR A 127 -3.33 -7.10 -1.51
CA TYR A 127 -4.56 -7.71 -0.99
C TYR A 127 -4.53 -9.23 -1.09
N TYR A 128 -3.82 -9.77 -2.07
CA TYR A 128 -3.58 -11.21 -2.14
C TYR A 128 -2.90 -11.74 -0.87
N TYR A 129 -1.82 -11.08 -0.42
CA TYR A 129 -1.15 -11.49 0.83
C TYR A 129 -2.00 -11.22 2.07
N GLN A 130 -2.82 -10.18 2.09
CA GLN A 130 -3.80 -9.97 3.15
C GLN A 130 -4.75 -11.16 3.27
N VAL A 131 -5.31 -11.60 2.14
CA VAL A 131 -6.23 -12.74 2.08
C VAL A 131 -5.54 -14.05 2.46
N GLN A 132 -4.29 -14.29 2.00
CA GLN A 132 -3.54 -15.48 2.40
C GLN A 132 -3.26 -15.51 3.91
N HIS A 133 -3.03 -14.36 4.53
CA HIS A 133 -2.91 -14.25 5.98
C HIS A 133 -4.24 -14.58 6.68
N GLN A 134 -5.36 -14.06 6.19
CA GLN A 134 -6.68 -14.35 6.72
C GLN A 134 -7.04 -15.83 6.61
N LEU A 135 -6.75 -16.46 5.49
CA LEU A 135 -6.96 -17.89 5.26
C LEU A 135 -6.08 -18.76 6.19
N TYR A 136 -4.84 -18.32 6.47
CA TYR A 136 -3.98 -18.99 7.45
C TYR A 136 -4.54 -18.90 8.88
N VAL A 137 -5.03 -17.71 9.28
CA VAL A 137 -5.54 -17.48 10.64
C VAL A 137 -6.91 -18.15 10.86
N SER A 138 -7.77 -18.14 9.86
CA SER A 138 -9.13 -18.67 9.96
C SER A 138 -9.23 -20.17 9.67
N GLU A 139 -8.23 -20.74 8.97
CA GLU A 139 -8.25 -22.10 8.42
C GLU A 139 -9.43 -22.35 7.46
N ALA A 140 -10.03 -21.25 6.93
CA ALA A 140 -11.14 -21.34 6.01
C ALA A 140 -10.72 -21.98 4.68
N LYS A 141 -11.65 -22.65 4.01
CA LYS A 141 -11.41 -23.33 2.74
C LYS A 141 -11.15 -22.37 1.60
N LYS A 142 -11.74 -21.16 1.68
CA LYS A 142 -11.61 -20.12 0.65
C LYS A 142 -12.00 -18.74 1.18
N CYS A 143 -11.61 -17.72 0.42
CA CYS A 143 -12.05 -16.35 0.60
C CYS A 143 -12.82 -15.87 -0.63
N ILE A 144 -13.94 -15.22 -0.43
CA ILE A 144 -14.60 -14.42 -1.45
C ILE A 144 -14.08 -12.98 -1.31
N PHE A 145 -13.24 -12.57 -2.24
CA PHE A 145 -12.74 -11.20 -2.31
C PHE A 145 -13.74 -10.36 -3.10
N ALA A 146 -14.35 -9.38 -2.46
CA ALA A 146 -15.36 -8.52 -3.05
C ALA A 146 -14.88 -7.08 -3.13
N VAL A 147 -15.06 -6.44 -4.28
CA VAL A 147 -14.69 -5.04 -4.47
C VAL A 147 -15.86 -4.25 -5.01
N GLY A 148 -16.23 -3.20 -4.31
CA GLY A 148 -17.23 -2.23 -4.75
C GLY A 148 -16.60 -0.93 -5.23
N HIS A 149 -17.33 -0.23 -6.08
CA HIS A 149 -17.08 1.15 -6.48
C HIS A 149 -18.42 1.84 -6.81
N LEU A 150 -18.39 3.16 -7.01
CA LEU A 150 -19.52 3.89 -7.58
C LEU A 150 -19.29 4.07 -9.08
N ASN A 151 -20.30 3.75 -9.88
CA ASN A 151 -20.29 4.05 -11.30
C ASN A 151 -20.54 5.55 -11.57
N ASP A 152 -20.59 5.97 -12.84
CA ASP A 152 -20.79 7.36 -13.22
C ASP A 152 -22.15 7.93 -12.77
N ASP A 153 -23.15 7.07 -12.53
CA ASP A 153 -24.47 7.42 -12.01
C ASP A 153 -24.55 7.38 -10.47
N PHE A 154 -23.40 7.21 -9.79
CA PHE A 154 -23.28 7.05 -8.34
C PHE A 154 -23.99 5.82 -7.77
N GLU A 155 -24.20 4.78 -8.58
CA GLU A 155 -24.73 3.49 -8.14
C GLU A 155 -23.60 2.56 -7.72
N LEU A 156 -23.82 1.79 -6.65
CA LEU A 156 -22.86 0.81 -6.13
C LEU A 156 -22.81 -0.42 -7.05
N GLU A 157 -21.69 -0.61 -7.69
CA GLU A 157 -21.35 -1.82 -8.43
C GLU A 157 -20.31 -2.64 -7.67
N ALA A 158 -20.36 -3.96 -7.81
CA ALA A 158 -19.38 -4.84 -7.17
C ALA A 158 -18.99 -6.01 -8.06
N VAL A 159 -17.75 -6.45 -7.89
CA VAL A 159 -17.18 -7.66 -8.51
C VAL A 159 -16.59 -8.54 -7.43
N THR A 160 -16.50 -9.85 -7.71
CA THR A 160 -15.91 -10.81 -6.77
C THR A 160 -14.92 -11.72 -7.48
N CYS A 161 -13.96 -12.23 -6.72
CA CYS A 161 -13.16 -13.38 -7.12
C CYS A 161 -12.97 -14.33 -5.93
N GLU A 162 -12.76 -15.61 -6.22
CA GLU A 162 -12.49 -16.63 -5.21
C GLU A 162 -11.00 -16.84 -5.05
N ILE A 163 -10.52 -16.90 -3.81
CA ILE A 163 -9.11 -17.11 -3.48
C ILE A 163 -8.99 -18.32 -2.55
N LEU A 164 -8.16 -19.27 -2.97
CA LEU A 164 -7.87 -20.47 -2.20
C LEU A 164 -6.58 -20.31 -1.37
N PRO A 165 -6.44 -21.05 -0.27
CA PRO A 165 -5.19 -21.06 0.51
C PRO A 165 -4.02 -21.53 -0.35
N ASN A 166 -2.95 -20.76 -0.37
CA ASN A 166 -1.71 -21.07 -1.06
C ASN A 166 -0.60 -21.29 -0.02
N LYS A 167 -0.24 -22.55 0.21
CA LYS A 167 0.79 -22.94 1.21
C LYS A 167 2.14 -22.24 0.98
N LYS A 168 2.53 -22.01 -0.29
CA LYS A 168 3.79 -21.35 -0.60
C LYS A 168 3.72 -19.87 -0.17
N ALA A 169 2.68 -19.14 -0.57
CA ALA A 169 2.48 -17.75 -0.20
C ALA A 169 2.34 -17.55 1.31
N ILE A 170 1.63 -18.47 2.00
CA ILE A 170 1.51 -18.47 3.46
C ILE A 170 2.88 -18.66 4.13
N ASN A 171 3.72 -19.57 3.64
CA ASN A 171 5.06 -19.77 4.19
C ASN A 171 5.98 -18.58 3.93
N GLU A 172 5.93 -17.97 2.75
CA GLU A 172 6.65 -16.74 2.43
C GLU A 172 6.24 -15.61 3.38
N LEU A 173 4.94 -15.45 3.61
CA LEU A 173 4.39 -14.47 4.55
C LEU A 173 4.84 -14.71 6.00
N LYS A 174 4.80 -15.97 6.49
CA LYS A 174 5.29 -16.30 7.83
C LYS A 174 6.77 -15.98 7.99
N ASN A 175 7.58 -16.28 6.98
CA ASN A 175 9.01 -15.95 6.99
C ASN A 175 9.24 -14.44 6.98
N ALA A 176 8.47 -13.69 6.20
CA ALA A 176 8.54 -12.22 6.15
C ALA A 176 8.18 -11.59 7.51
N TRP A 177 7.13 -12.08 8.18
CA TRP A 177 6.78 -11.63 9.53
C TRP A 177 7.87 -11.93 10.56
N ASN A 178 8.46 -13.12 10.54
CA ASN A 178 9.56 -13.48 11.44
C ASN A 178 10.80 -12.60 11.18
N ALA A 179 11.13 -12.34 9.91
CA ALA A 179 12.22 -11.44 9.55
C ALA A 179 11.93 -9.99 9.99
N PHE A 180 10.69 -9.52 9.80
CA PHE A 180 10.24 -8.21 10.24
C PHE A 180 10.35 -8.04 11.76
N GLU A 181 9.88 -9.02 12.54
CA GLU A 181 10.01 -9.02 14.01
C GLU A 181 11.47 -8.96 14.45
N ALA A 182 12.31 -9.82 13.86
CA ALA A 182 13.73 -9.87 14.19
C ALA A 182 14.48 -8.58 13.83
N GLN A 183 14.11 -7.95 12.73
CA GLN A 183 14.80 -6.75 12.25
C GLN A 183 14.29 -5.46 12.89
N TYR A 184 13.00 -5.34 13.17
CA TYR A 184 12.38 -4.05 13.50
C TYR A 184 11.71 -3.98 14.88
N LEU A 185 11.27 -5.13 15.45
CA LEU A 185 10.49 -5.09 16.69
C LEU A 185 11.32 -5.43 17.94
N GLN A 186 12.55 -5.93 17.78
CA GLN A 186 13.44 -6.14 18.92
C GLN A 186 13.91 -4.78 19.48
N ASP A 187 14.02 -4.70 20.81
CA ASP A 187 14.57 -3.53 21.49
C ASP A 187 16.09 -3.53 21.39
N ASP A 188 16.57 -2.99 20.28
CA ASP A 188 17.97 -2.72 20.01
C ASP A 188 18.12 -1.20 19.82
N GLU A 189 18.94 -0.57 20.69
CA GLU A 189 19.13 0.88 20.69
C GLU A 189 19.65 1.39 19.36
N ALA A 190 20.58 0.67 18.72
CA ALA A 190 21.11 1.03 17.41
C ALA A 190 20.04 0.95 16.31
N ASN A 191 19.17 -0.06 16.35
CA ASN A 191 18.05 -0.17 15.41
C ASN A 191 17.01 0.95 15.61
N ASN A 192 16.78 1.37 16.84
CA ASN A 192 15.87 2.47 17.13
C ASN A 192 16.39 3.82 16.59
N GLU A 193 17.68 4.13 16.74
CA GLU A 193 18.28 5.33 16.15
C GLU A 193 18.15 5.35 14.63
N TRP A 194 18.44 4.24 13.93
CA TRP A 194 18.27 4.15 12.49
C TRP A 194 16.80 4.29 12.06
N LEU A 195 15.89 3.75 12.85
CA LEU A 195 14.46 3.84 12.60
C LEU A 195 13.96 5.29 12.73
N GLU A 196 14.43 6.04 13.73
CA GLU A 196 14.13 7.46 13.92
C GLU A 196 14.66 8.30 12.76
N LEU A 197 15.92 8.12 12.37
CA LEU A 197 16.53 8.81 11.22
C LEU A 197 15.78 8.52 9.91
N ALA A 198 15.41 7.25 9.68
CA ALA A 198 14.66 6.87 8.49
C ALA A 198 13.26 7.51 8.48
N SER A 199 12.62 7.64 9.65
CA SER A 199 11.34 8.34 9.81
C SER A 199 11.43 9.81 9.43
N GLU A 200 12.36 10.52 10.06
CA GLU A 200 12.54 11.94 9.83
C GLU A 200 12.85 12.25 8.36
N LEU A 201 13.75 11.47 7.75
CA LEU A 201 14.07 11.60 6.33
C LEU A 201 12.85 11.33 5.44
N SER A 202 12.03 10.33 5.79
CA SER A 202 10.80 10.01 5.04
C SER A 202 9.79 11.14 5.11
N GLU A 203 9.58 11.72 6.29
CA GLU A 203 8.66 12.85 6.48
C GLU A 203 9.12 14.09 5.72
N LEU A 204 10.40 14.43 5.79
CA LEU A 204 10.98 15.56 5.06
C LEU A 204 10.87 15.38 3.55
N ASN A 205 11.09 14.16 3.03
CA ASN A 205 10.91 13.87 1.62
C ASN A 205 9.43 13.96 1.17
N ALA A 206 8.49 13.53 2.01
CA ALA A 206 7.06 13.68 1.74
C ALA A 206 6.66 15.17 1.69
N GLN A 207 7.10 15.99 2.64
CA GLN A 207 6.89 17.43 2.66
C GLN A 207 7.51 18.12 1.45
N LYS A 208 8.72 17.72 1.07
CA LYS A 208 9.40 18.21 -0.14
C LYS A 208 8.58 17.92 -1.39
N SER A 209 8.10 16.69 -1.53
CA SER A 209 7.27 16.27 -2.68
C SER A 209 5.96 17.08 -2.76
N GLU A 210 5.30 17.30 -1.62
CA GLU A 210 4.09 18.14 -1.55
C GLU A 210 4.38 19.59 -1.96
N LEU A 211 5.49 20.15 -1.47
CA LEU A 211 5.91 21.50 -1.82
C LEU A 211 6.28 21.61 -3.32
N GLU A 212 6.97 20.61 -3.87
CA GLU A 212 7.29 20.55 -5.30
C GLU A 212 6.02 20.48 -6.17
N ALA A 213 5.01 19.73 -5.75
CA ALA A 213 3.71 19.67 -6.43
C ALA A 213 2.99 21.04 -6.39
N LYS A 214 2.96 21.71 -5.23
CA LYS A 214 2.39 23.05 -5.10
C LYS A 214 3.14 24.09 -5.95
N ILE A 215 4.46 24.01 -5.99
CA ILE A 215 5.30 24.88 -6.84
C ILE A 215 4.99 24.63 -8.31
N ALA A 216 4.85 23.37 -8.73
CA ALA A 216 4.51 23.03 -10.11
C ALA A 216 3.13 23.57 -10.51
N GLU A 217 2.13 23.44 -9.63
CA GLU A 217 0.79 24.02 -9.84
C GLU A 217 0.82 25.55 -9.99
N LEU A 218 1.54 26.25 -9.09
CA LEU A 218 1.67 27.71 -9.16
C LEU A 218 2.41 28.16 -10.43
N LYS A 219 3.45 27.43 -10.85
CA LYS A 219 4.15 27.69 -12.11
C LYS A 219 3.23 27.49 -13.31
N ALA A 220 2.42 26.44 -13.33
CA ALA A 220 1.45 26.20 -14.39
C ALA A 220 0.42 27.35 -14.49
N LYS A 221 -0.13 27.79 -13.36
CA LYS A 221 -1.03 28.96 -13.30
C LYS A 221 -0.37 30.25 -13.81
N ALA A 222 0.91 30.46 -13.49
CA ALA A 222 1.65 31.62 -13.96
C ALA A 222 1.86 31.58 -15.49
N ILE A 223 2.19 30.41 -16.05
CA ILE A 223 2.35 30.20 -17.49
C ILE A 223 1.02 30.39 -18.21
N GLU A 224 -0.07 29.84 -17.71
CA GLU A 224 -1.43 30.04 -18.25
C GLU A 224 -1.81 31.52 -18.27
N LYS A 225 -1.60 32.24 -17.16
CA LYS A 225 -1.88 33.66 -17.03
C LYS A 225 -1.03 34.52 -17.96
N ALA A 226 0.18 34.09 -18.32
CA ALA A 226 1.07 34.80 -19.24
C ALA A 226 0.60 34.72 -20.70
N ASP A 227 -0.34 33.83 -21.05
CA ASP A 227 -0.98 33.71 -22.36
C ASP A 227 0.04 33.69 -23.52
N GLY A 228 1.09 32.90 -23.40
CA GLY A 228 2.15 32.75 -24.40
C GLY A 228 3.09 33.94 -24.55
N ARG A 229 3.04 34.95 -23.66
CA ARG A 229 3.89 36.13 -23.68
C ARG A 229 4.89 36.12 -22.52
N GLU A 230 6.08 36.64 -22.79
CA GLU A 230 7.03 36.87 -21.70
C GLU A 230 6.56 38.06 -20.86
N GLN A 231 6.48 37.84 -19.55
CA GLN A 231 5.97 38.82 -18.58
C GLN A 231 6.75 38.79 -17.28
N ALA A 232 6.89 39.94 -16.64
CA ALA A 232 7.47 40.04 -15.29
C ALA A 232 6.61 40.99 -14.44
N HIS A 233 6.10 40.46 -13.31
CA HIS A 233 5.25 41.19 -12.37
C HIS A 233 5.58 40.80 -10.94
N PHE A 234 5.75 41.77 -10.07
CA PHE A 234 5.96 41.55 -8.62
C PHE A 234 7.07 40.54 -8.26
N GLY A 235 8.18 40.52 -9.04
CA GLY A 235 9.28 39.58 -8.83
C GLY A 235 9.08 38.20 -9.48
N LEU A 236 7.91 37.92 -10.05
CA LEU A 236 7.65 36.70 -10.82
C LEU A 236 7.90 36.96 -12.30
N SER A 237 8.72 36.14 -12.95
CA SER A 237 9.01 36.24 -14.39
C SER A 237 8.62 34.96 -15.10
N VAL A 238 7.87 35.08 -16.19
CA VAL A 238 7.55 33.99 -17.13
C VAL A 238 8.28 34.28 -18.44
N TYR A 239 9.14 33.36 -18.87
CA TYR A 239 9.94 33.51 -20.08
C TYR A 239 10.12 32.17 -20.78
N LYS A 240 10.37 32.20 -22.08
CA LYS A 240 10.59 31.02 -22.90
C LYS A 240 12.06 30.58 -22.84
N ILE A 241 12.29 29.36 -22.39
CA ILE A 241 13.64 28.75 -22.40
C ILE A 241 13.82 28.03 -23.75
N ASN A 242 14.68 28.54 -24.59
CA ASN A 242 15.06 27.90 -25.85
C ASN A 242 16.31 27.04 -25.60
N ARG A 243 16.16 25.72 -25.66
CA ARG A 243 17.30 24.79 -25.61
C ARG A 243 17.69 24.42 -27.03
N LYS A 244 18.96 24.61 -27.38
CA LYS A 244 19.49 24.09 -28.65
C LYS A 244 19.44 22.55 -28.63
N ALA A 245 19.12 21.96 -29.76
CA ALA A 245 19.26 20.51 -29.92
C ALA A 245 20.70 20.09 -29.62
N GLN A 246 20.85 19.09 -28.80
CA GLN A 246 22.12 18.48 -28.50
C GLN A 246 22.18 17.09 -29.13
N PRO A 247 23.30 16.72 -29.78
CA PRO A 247 23.44 15.36 -30.30
C PRO A 247 23.44 14.36 -29.16
N ASP A 248 22.71 13.28 -29.34
CA ASP A 248 22.79 12.11 -28.47
C ASP A 248 23.97 11.23 -28.88
N TYR A 249 25.12 11.57 -28.38
CA TYR A 249 26.37 10.83 -28.71
C TYR A 249 26.35 9.38 -28.21
N LYS A 250 25.66 9.11 -27.10
CA LYS A 250 25.53 7.74 -26.58
C LYS A 250 24.69 6.87 -27.53
N GLY A 251 23.50 7.35 -27.86
CA GLY A 251 22.61 6.66 -28.81
C GLY A 251 23.23 6.53 -30.21
N TYR A 252 24.03 7.52 -30.64
CA TYR A 252 24.77 7.44 -31.91
C TYR A 252 25.86 6.35 -31.88
N CYS A 253 26.68 6.25 -30.82
CA CYS A 253 27.69 5.20 -30.70
C CYS A 253 27.05 3.82 -30.62
N GLU A 254 25.97 3.66 -29.86
CA GLU A 254 25.22 2.40 -29.77
C GLU A 254 24.63 1.99 -31.14
N HIS A 255 24.05 2.93 -31.89
CA HIS A 255 23.50 2.69 -33.22
C HIS A 255 24.59 2.29 -34.24
N MET A 256 25.77 2.88 -34.15
CA MET A 256 26.88 2.62 -35.05
C MET A 256 27.74 1.42 -34.64
N GLY A 257 27.48 0.83 -33.46
CA GLY A 257 28.27 -0.29 -32.94
C GLY A 257 29.72 0.12 -32.57
N TYR A 258 29.96 1.37 -32.22
CA TYR A 258 31.28 1.84 -31.82
C TYR A 258 31.46 1.67 -30.30
N ASP A 259 32.57 1.07 -29.90
CA ASP A 259 33.05 1.09 -28.54
C ASP A 259 33.66 2.45 -28.23
N VAL A 260 33.33 3.02 -27.09
CA VAL A 260 33.91 4.28 -26.62
C VAL A 260 35.33 3.98 -26.12
N PRO A 261 36.40 4.59 -26.71
CA PRO A 261 37.75 4.39 -26.24
C PRO A 261 37.91 4.75 -24.76
N SER A 262 38.74 4.01 -24.03
CA SER A 262 38.87 4.12 -22.57
C SER A 262 39.28 5.54 -22.09
N GLU A 263 39.96 6.30 -22.92
CA GLU A 263 40.36 7.69 -22.65
C GLU A 263 39.17 8.68 -22.60
N PHE A 264 38.00 8.30 -23.17
CA PHE A 264 36.74 9.06 -23.13
C PHE A 264 35.78 8.52 -22.08
N ILE A 265 36.09 7.44 -21.38
CA ILE A 265 35.31 6.92 -20.28
C ILE A 265 35.66 7.68 -19.02
N ARG A 266 34.67 8.32 -18.40
CA ARG A 266 34.89 8.96 -17.11
C ARG A 266 35.33 7.92 -16.08
N PRO A 267 36.34 8.20 -15.25
CA PRO A 267 36.74 7.27 -14.19
C PRO A 267 35.58 6.96 -13.29
N GLU A 268 35.54 5.74 -12.80
CA GLU A 268 34.56 5.34 -11.79
C GLU A 268 34.64 6.27 -10.59
N SER A 269 33.51 6.76 -10.13
CA SER A 269 33.44 7.56 -8.92
C SER A 269 32.41 6.91 -7.99
N SER A 270 32.75 6.85 -6.71
CA SER A 270 31.82 6.40 -5.68
C SER A 270 31.43 7.58 -4.78
N SER A 271 30.17 7.65 -4.43
CA SER A 271 29.67 8.59 -3.44
C SER A 271 28.65 7.88 -2.54
N TRP A 272 28.61 8.30 -1.29
CA TRP A 272 27.61 7.81 -0.38
C TRP A 272 26.26 8.44 -0.73
N ALA A 273 25.20 7.61 -0.82
CA ALA A 273 23.84 8.06 -1.05
C ALA A 273 22.92 7.45 0.00
N VAL A 274 21.98 8.26 0.49
CA VAL A 274 20.91 7.82 1.36
C VAL A 274 19.62 7.86 0.54
N ARG A 275 18.89 6.72 0.49
CA ARG A 275 17.55 6.62 -0.10
C ARG A 275 16.56 6.24 1.00
N VAL A 276 15.42 6.88 1.01
CA VAL A 276 14.28 6.61 1.90
C VAL A 276 13.11 6.07 1.08
#